data_c6cb529a76226e27e3206d55bd31668b
#
_entry.id   c6cb529a76226e27e3206d55bd31668b
#
_cell.length_a   1.000
_cell.length_b   1.000
_cell.length_c   1.000
_cell.angle_alpha   90.00
_cell.angle_beta   90.00
_cell.angle_gamma   90.00
#
_symmetry.space_group_name_H-M   'P 1'
#
loop_
_entity.id
_entity.type
_entity.pdbx_description
1 polymer ?
#
loop_
_entity_poly.entity_id
_entity_poly.type
_entity_poly.pdbx_seq_one_letter_code
_entity_poly.pdbx_strand_id
1 'polypeptide(L)'
;MHMLILILLLIWSLILKKLIVYLMVLLLIGCTKVVKPPSNDLNDENPPADEKPVEPEDKSLFHEYKKAAIETLDEMTAEEKAGQLFLVRCPAAEQLELYLSMKPGGFILFGRDFAGKTKEQVINDIDYYRDSSKIPLIIAVDEEGGTVVRISSNPLLAEERFKSPQELYAIGGFEEIKKDTLIKSEYLLHLGINLNLAPVADVSVNETDFIYQRAFGKPASETAEYVKTVVAAMKDSGISSVLKHFPGYGNNADTHMGSAYDTRPYEQFVNNDFIPFIAGIKSGAESILISHNVIEAIDNVPASLSKNIIDILRNDMEFTGIMITDDLSMGAITELESDLPPEIMALLAGNDMLIVSDFESSFKTLLNAVKNGDISMERIDESVLRILQWKYYMNLI
;
A
#
# COMPACT_ATOMS: atom_id res chain seq x y z
N MET A 1 -30.38 46.02 5.33
CA MET A 1 -30.42 45.81 6.81
C MET A 1 -30.06 44.41 7.22
N HIS A 2 -30.53 43.31 6.56
CA HIS A 2 -30.21 41.92 6.93
C HIS A 2 -28.74 41.52 6.75
N MET A 3 -28.08 42.02 5.70
CA MET A 3 -26.66 41.69 5.40
C MET A 3 -25.70 42.30 6.44
N LEU A 4 -26.02 43.44 7.02
CA LEU A 4 -25.18 44.07 8.07
C LEU A 4 -25.27 43.31 9.40
N ILE A 5 -26.42 42.74 9.71
CA ILE A 5 -26.64 41.93 10.92
C ILE A 5 -25.88 40.58 10.83
N LEU A 6 -25.83 39.97 9.63
CA LEU A 6 -25.08 38.73 9.42
C LEU A 6 -23.57 38.91 9.58
N ILE A 7 -23.04 40.03 9.07
CA ILE A 7 -21.62 40.38 9.20
C ILE A 7 -21.25 40.64 10.67
N LEU A 8 -22.12 41.34 11.40
CA LEU A 8 -21.91 41.59 12.83
C LEU A 8 -21.92 40.28 13.67
N LEU A 9 -22.80 39.33 13.35
CA LEU A 9 -22.86 38.02 14.01
C LEU A 9 -21.63 37.16 13.72
N LEU A 10 -21.09 37.21 12.48
CA LEU A 10 -19.86 36.51 12.14
C LEU A 10 -18.63 37.10 12.87
N ILE A 11 -18.53 38.42 12.94
CA ILE A 11 -17.44 39.08 13.68
C ILE A 11 -17.54 38.79 15.17
N TRP A 12 -18.74 38.76 15.74
CA TRP A 12 -18.96 38.40 17.17
C TRP A 12 -18.58 36.95 17.46
N SER A 13 -18.89 36.01 16.57
CA SER A 13 -18.50 34.60 16.68
C SER A 13 -16.97 34.41 16.67
N LEU A 14 -16.25 35.16 15.80
CA LEU A 14 -14.80 35.12 15.71
C LEU A 14 -14.11 35.71 16.97
N ILE A 15 -14.67 36.80 17.52
CA ILE A 15 -14.15 37.40 18.75
C ILE A 15 -14.36 36.45 19.93
N LEU A 16 -15.54 35.83 20.03
CA LEU A 16 -15.87 34.89 21.12
C LEU A 16 -14.95 33.65 21.10
N LYS A 17 -14.65 33.09 19.91
CA LYS A 17 -13.70 31.96 19.78
C LYS A 17 -12.28 32.35 20.22
N LYS A 18 -11.80 33.54 19.87
CA LYS A 18 -10.48 34.03 20.35
C LYS A 18 -10.45 34.27 21.86
N LEU A 19 -11.54 34.76 22.46
CA LEU A 19 -11.63 34.96 23.90
C LEU A 19 -11.60 33.63 24.68
N ILE A 20 -12.26 32.59 24.18
CA ILE A 20 -12.27 31.24 24.79
C ILE A 20 -10.86 30.64 24.76
N VAL A 21 -10.12 30.77 23.66
CA VAL A 21 -8.74 30.31 23.56
C VAL A 21 -7.83 31.05 24.54
N TYR A 22 -7.99 32.37 24.68
CA TYR A 22 -7.21 33.16 25.66
C TYR A 22 -7.52 32.75 27.11
N LEU A 23 -8.79 32.45 27.44
CA LEU A 23 -9.20 32.00 28.76
C LEU A 23 -8.64 30.61 29.11
N MET A 24 -8.56 29.69 28.11
CA MET A 24 -7.94 28.37 28.29
C MET A 24 -6.43 28.46 28.53
N VAL A 25 -5.73 29.38 27.88
CA VAL A 25 -4.30 29.61 28.08
C VAL A 25 -4.02 30.19 29.49
N LEU A 26 -4.89 31.06 30.00
CA LEU A 26 -4.76 31.63 31.37
C LEU A 26 -5.03 30.62 32.49
N LEU A 27 -5.85 29.59 32.23
CA LEU A 27 -6.12 28.51 33.20
C LEU A 27 -4.96 27.50 33.32
N LEU A 28 -4.05 27.47 32.36
CA LEU A 28 -2.86 26.59 32.37
C LEU A 28 -1.64 27.20 33.12
N ILE A 29 -1.68 28.52 33.51
CA ILE A 29 -0.57 29.22 34.17
C ILE A 29 -0.74 29.26 35.70
N GLY A 30 -1.83 28.72 36.26
CA GLY A 30 -2.24 28.90 37.63
C GLY A 30 -1.98 27.77 38.62
N CYS A 31 -0.85 27.02 38.55
CA CYS A 31 -0.44 26.09 39.61
C CYS A 31 1.08 26.00 39.77
N THR A 32 1.73 27.09 40.21
CA THR A 32 3.07 26.99 40.82
C THR A 32 2.94 27.03 42.34
N LYS A 33 3.13 25.90 43.01
CA LYS A 33 3.33 25.84 44.46
C LYS A 33 4.66 26.53 44.80
N VAL A 34 4.58 27.60 45.60
CA VAL A 34 5.74 28.21 46.21
C VAL A 34 6.28 27.26 47.29
N VAL A 35 7.45 26.69 47.04
CA VAL A 35 8.22 25.93 48.04
C VAL A 35 9.26 26.86 48.66
N LYS A 36 9.26 26.97 50.00
CA LYS A 36 10.29 27.68 50.79
C LYS A 36 11.64 26.97 50.66
N PRO A 37 12.78 27.70 50.65
CA PRO A 37 14.10 27.09 50.57
C PRO A 37 14.47 26.40 51.90
N PRO A 38 15.03 25.20 51.87
CA PRO A 38 15.71 24.60 53.02
C PRO A 38 17.15 25.07 53.10
N SER A 39 17.64 25.12 54.36
CA SER A 39 18.97 25.45 54.78
C SER A 39 20.06 24.53 54.24
N ASN A 40 21.25 25.11 54.00
CA ASN A 40 22.48 24.43 53.62
C ASN A 40 22.83 23.28 54.57
N ASP A 41 22.96 22.08 53.98
CA ASP A 41 23.90 21.05 54.41
C ASP A 41 24.61 20.49 53.19
N LEU A 42 25.92 20.65 53.17
CA LEU A 42 26.84 20.16 52.16
C LEU A 42 26.99 18.65 52.31
N ASN A 43 26.43 17.87 51.41
CA ASN A 43 26.89 16.54 51.12
C ASN A 43 26.96 16.34 49.59
N ASP A 44 28.17 16.04 49.12
CA ASP A 44 28.50 15.64 47.76
C ASP A 44 27.69 14.39 47.36
N GLU A 45 26.66 14.57 46.54
CA GLU A 45 26.12 13.47 45.75
C GLU A 45 26.17 13.88 44.27
N ASN A 46 26.88 13.07 43.50
CA ASN A 46 26.95 13.18 42.04
C ASN A 46 25.54 13.36 41.44
N PRO A 47 25.35 14.23 40.44
CA PRO A 47 24.11 14.30 39.72
C PRO A 47 23.84 12.96 39.04
N PRO A 48 22.55 12.49 39.00
CA PRO A 48 22.21 11.28 38.28
C PRO A 48 22.62 11.44 36.80
N ALA A 49 23.23 10.39 36.28
CA ALA A 49 23.62 10.31 34.89
C ALA A 49 22.42 10.71 33.99
N ASP A 50 22.69 11.55 32.99
CA ASP A 50 21.73 11.96 31.97
C ASP A 50 20.97 10.74 31.48
N GLU A 51 19.72 10.57 31.87
CA GLU A 51 18.79 9.68 31.22
C GLU A 51 18.64 10.21 29.80
N LYS A 52 19.22 9.49 28.83
CA LYS A 52 18.95 9.75 27.41
C LYS A 52 17.44 9.75 27.22
N PRO A 53 16.88 10.71 26.46
CA PRO A 53 15.47 10.67 26.10
C PRO A 53 15.15 9.29 25.52
N VAL A 54 14.19 8.60 26.11
CA VAL A 54 13.69 7.35 25.56
C VAL A 54 13.04 7.72 24.23
N GLU A 55 13.65 7.32 23.11
CA GLU A 55 13.04 7.48 21.80
C GLU A 55 11.68 6.77 21.82
N PRO A 56 10.63 7.39 21.24
CA PRO A 56 9.34 6.73 21.16
C PRO A 56 9.48 5.39 20.41
N GLU A 57 8.88 4.36 20.95
CA GLU A 57 8.89 3.00 20.37
C GLU A 57 8.35 3.06 18.94
N ASP A 58 9.15 2.62 17.96
CA ASP A 58 8.73 2.48 16.56
C ASP A 58 7.73 1.32 16.45
N LYS A 59 6.48 1.64 16.15
CA LYS A 59 5.37 0.68 16.02
C LYS A 59 5.01 0.39 14.57
N SER A 60 5.87 0.77 13.62
CA SER A 60 5.65 0.45 12.22
C SER A 60 5.61 -1.07 11.98
N LEU A 61 4.89 -1.51 10.95
CA LEU A 61 4.56 -2.91 10.71
C LEU A 61 5.79 -3.82 10.64
N PHE A 62 6.91 -3.30 10.14
CA PHE A 62 8.17 -4.06 9.94
C PHE A 62 9.34 -3.53 10.79
N HIS A 63 9.05 -2.84 11.90
CA HIS A 63 10.07 -2.13 12.71
C HIS A 63 11.20 -3.05 13.21
N GLU A 64 10.91 -4.33 13.49
CA GLU A 64 11.90 -5.32 13.94
C GLU A 64 13.06 -5.50 12.95
N TYR A 65 12.80 -5.29 11.65
CA TYR A 65 13.77 -5.47 10.57
C TYR A 65 14.51 -4.17 10.20
N LYS A 66 14.18 -3.04 10.84
CA LYS A 66 14.71 -1.72 10.48
C LYS A 66 16.24 -1.66 10.46
N LYS A 67 16.87 -2.25 11.47
CA LYS A 67 18.33 -2.24 11.58
C LYS A 67 18.99 -2.98 10.42
N ALA A 68 18.56 -4.20 10.14
CA ALA A 68 19.08 -5.01 9.04
C ALA A 68 18.83 -4.35 7.68
N ALA A 69 17.64 -3.75 7.50
CA ALA A 69 17.28 -3.02 6.28
C ALA A 69 18.16 -1.78 6.05
N ILE A 70 18.51 -1.03 7.11
CA ILE A 70 19.46 0.10 7.03
C ILE A 70 20.85 -0.39 6.59
N GLU A 71 21.37 -1.45 7.20
CA GLU A 71 22.67 -2.03 6.84
C GLU A 71 22.71 -2.42 5.35
N THR A 72 21.62 -3.04 4.84
CA THR A 72 21.49 -3.37 3.41
C THR A 72 21.40 -2.11 2.53
N LEU A 73 20.60 -1.10 2.94
CA LEU A 73 20.40 0.14 2.21
C LEU A 73 21.72 0.91 2.02
N ASP A 74 22.56 0.94 3.05
CA ASP A 74 23.85 1.65 3.04
C ASP A 74 24.85 1.03 2.06
N GLU A 75 24.70 -0.26 1.72
CA GLU A 75 25.53 -0.96 0.74
C GLU A 75 25.03 -0.83 -0.71
N MET A 76 23.85 -0.26 -0.93
CA MET A 76 23.22 -0.17 -2.25
C MET A 76 23.69 1.04 -3.02
N THR A 77 23.91 0.86 -4.33
CA THR A 77 24.11 1.97 -5.28
C THR A 77 22.77 2.68 -5.57
N ALA A 78 22.83 3.89 -6.13
CA ALA A 78 21.64 4.64 -6.52
C ALA A 78 20.78 3.86 -7.55
N GLU A 79 21.42 3.15 -8.48
CA GLU A 79 20.74 2.31 -9.47
C GLU A 79 20.06 1.10 -8.81
N GLU A 80 20.70 0.46 -7.84
CA GLU A 80 20.09 -0.64 -7.07
C GLU A 80 18.87 -0.16 -6.29
N LYS A 81 18.98 0.99 -5.62
CA LYS A 81 17.85 1.62 -4.91
C LYS A 81 16.71 1.96 -5.87
N ALA A 82 17.00 2.59 -7.00
CA ALA A 82 16.00 2.92 -8.01
C ALA A 82 15.26 1.67 -8.51
N GLY A 83 15.98 0.57 -8.78
CA GLY A 83 15.37 -0.68 -9.24
C GLY A 83 14.38 -1.27 -8.24
N GLN A 84 14.69 -1.19 -6.92
CA GLN A 84 13.82 -1.76 -5.88
C GLN A 84 12.43 -1.11 -5.79
N LEU A 85 12.24 0.09 -6.32
CA LEU A 85 10.95 0.78 -6.32
C LEU A 85 9.95 0.21 -7.35
N PHE A 86 10.35 -0.76 -8.18
CA PHE A 86 9.50 -1.28 -9.24
C PHE A 86 9.07 -2.73 -9.00
N LEU A 87 7.76 -2.94 -9.04
CA LEU A 87 7.13 -4.26 -9.20
C LEU A 87 6.77 -4.42 -10.68
N VAL A 88 7.61 -5.13 -11.41
CA VAL A 88 7.64 -5.11 -12.87
C VAL A 88 6.80 -6.24 -13.43
N ARG A 89 5.99 -5.97 -14.46
CA ARG A 89 5.37 -7.04 -15.23
C ARG A 89 6.46 -7.96 -15.78
N CYS A 90 6.40 -9.26 -15.45
CA CYS A 90 7.41 -10.23 -15.86
C CYS A 90 7.68 -10.09 -17.37
N PRO A 91 8.94 -9.86 -17.80
CA PRO A 91 9.27 -9.61 -19.20
C PRO A 91 9.18 -10.87 -20.05
N ALA A 92 9.24 -10.70 -21.37
CA ALA A 92 9.52 -11.82 -22.27
C ALA A 92 10.97 -12.30 -22.09
N ALA A 93 11.25 -13.55 -22.49
CA ALA A 93 12.55 -14.17 -22.27
C ALA A 93 13.73 -13.36 -22.85
N GLU A 94 13.52 -12.67 -23.96
CA GLU A 94 14.54 -11.86 -24.63
C GLU A 94 14.95 -10.60 -23.84
N GLN A 95 14.07 -10.12 -22.94
CA GLN A 95 14.28 -8.93 -22.10
C GLN A 95 14.69 -9.28 -20.67
N LEU A 96 14.59 -10.56 -20.30
CA LEU A 96 14.74 -11.01 -18.90
C LEU A 96 16.09 -10.59 -18.30
N GLU A 97 17.20 -10.88 -19.00
CA GLU A 97 18.55 -10.53 -18.54
C GLU A 97 18.75 -9.02 -18.38
N LEU A 98 18.19 -8.23 -19.29
CA LEU A 98 18.23 -6.77 -19.19
C LEU A 98 17.48 -6.30 -17.95
N TYR A 99 16.27 -6.83 -17.71
CA TYR A 99 15.45 -6.42 -16.55
C TYR A 99 16.10 -6.84 -15.23
N LEU A 100 16.63 -8.07 -15.14
CA LEU A 100 17.39 -8.53 -13.98
C LEU A 100 18.63 -7.68 -13.70
N SER A 101 19.31 -7.21 -14.75
CA SER A 101 20.49 -6.33 -14.59
C SER A 101 20.16 -4.97 -13.97
N MET A 102 18.91 -4.48 -14.13
CA MET A 102 18.42 -3.24 -13.51
C MET A 102 17.87 -3.46 -12.10
N LYS A 103 17.91 -4.69 -11.57
CA LYS A 103 17.64 -5.06 -10.17
C LYS A 103 16.26 -4.62 -9.65
N PRO A 104 15.16 -5.04 -10.32
CA PRO A 104 13.81 -4.67 -9.89
C PRO A 104 13.50 -5.15 -8.47
N GLY A 105 12.55 -4.49 -7.81
CA GLY A 105 12.05 -4.91 -6.50
C GLY A 105 11.31 -6.24 -6.54
N GLY A 106 10.63 -6.52 -7.65
CA GLY A 106 9.91 -7.77 -7.87
C GLY A 106 9.37 -7.92 -9.28
N PHE A 107 8.85 -9.11 -9.58
CA PHE A 107 8.07 -9.40 -10.78
C PHE A 107 6.62 -9.72 -10.42
N ILE A 108 5.69 -9.22 -11.23
CA ILE A 108 4.29 -9.65 -11.24
C ILE A 108 4.05 -10.58 -12.42
N LEU A 109 3.60 -11.81 -12.14
CA LEU A 109 3.38 -12.85 -13.11
C LEU A 109 1.92 -12.87 -13.57
N PHE A 110 1.73 -12.99 -14.88
CA PHE A 110 0.42 -13.05 -15.53
C PHE A 110 0.14 -14.44 -16.11
N GLY A 111 -1.07 -14.70 -16.57
CA GLY A 111 -1.46 -15.98 -17.14
C GLY A 111 -0.54 -16.50 -18.26
N ARG A 112 0.06 -15.59 -19.06
CA ARG A 112 1.03 -15.94 -20.10
C ARG A 112 2.31 -16.59 -19.56
N ASP A 113 2.70 -16.20 -18.34
CA ASP A 113 3.94 -16.67 -17.71
C ASP A 113 3.80 -18.10 -17.17
N PHE A 114 2.56 -18.56 -17.03
CA PHE A 114 2.19 -19.92 -16.62
C PHE A 114 1.70 -20.79 -17.78
N ALA A 115 1.36 -20.22 -18.93
CA ALA A 115 0.71 -20.92 -20.01
C ALA A 115 1.52 -22.13 -20.51
N GLY A 116 0.93 -23.33 -20.44
CA GLY A 116 1.54 -24.58 -20.91
C GLY A 116 2.69 -25.10 -20.05
N LYS A 117 2.99 -24.46 -18.91
CA LYS A 117 4.06 -24.90 -17.99
C LYS A 117 3.54 -25.87 -16.94
N THR A 118 4.38 -26.82 -16.57
CA THR A 118 4.19 -27.69 -15.38
C THR A 118 4.62 -26.94 -14.10
N LYS A 119 4.26 -27.49 -12.94
CA LYS A 119 4.68 -26.96 -11.63
C LYS A 119 6.20 -26.84 -11.53
N GLU A 120 6.92 -27.87 -11.94
CA GLU A 120 8.38 -27.92 -11.93
C GLU A 120 8.99 -26.82 -12.81
N GLN A 121 8.43 -26.57 -14.00
CA GLN A 121 8.89 -25.49 -14.88
C GLN A 121 8.67 -24.11 -14.26
N VAL A 122 7.53 -23.89 -13.61
CA VAL A 122 7.24 -22.62 -12.93
C VAL A 122 8.22 -22.39 -11.76
N ILE A 123 8.47 -23.43 -10.95
CA ILE A 123 9.43 -23.37 -9.84
C ILE A 123 10.83 -23.04 -10.35
N ASN A 124 11.30 -23.75 -11.41
CA ASN A 124 12.61 -23.50 -11.99
C ASN A 124 12.76 -22.07 -12.54
N ASP A 125 11.72 -21.53 -13.19
CA ASP A 125 11.74 -20.14 -13.68
C ASP A 125 11.83 -19.14 -12.51
N ILE A 126 11.05 -19.33 -11.45
CA ILE A 126 11.05 -18.44 -10.27
C ILE A 126 12.38 -18.53 -9.52
N ASP A 127 12.93 -19.73 -9.34
CA ASP A 127 14.25 -19.92 -8.73
C ASP A 127 15.34 -19.22 -9.54
N TYR A 128 15.28 -19.33 -10.88
CA TYR A 128 16.22 -18.60 -11.75
C TYR A 128 16.11 -17.08 -11.56
N TYR A 129 14.89 -16.51 -11.47
CA TYR A 129 14.73 -15.07 -11.23
C TYR A 129 15.33 -14.63 -9.89
N ARG A 130 15.15 -15.44 -8.85
CA ARG A 130 15.66 -15.15 -7.50
C ARG A 130 17.18 -15.30 -7.41
N ASP A 131 17.73 -16.35 -7.97
CA ASP A 131 19.17 -16.64 -7.96
C ASP A 131 19.97 -15.63 -8.80
N SER A 132 19.35 -15.05 -9.82
CA SER A 132 19.94 -14.02 -10.68
C SER A 132 19.92 -12.61 -10.06
N SER A 133 19.36 -12.45 -8.86
CA SER A 133 19.18 -11.15 -8.20
C SER A 133 20.01 -11.06 -6.92
N LYS A 134 20.85 -10.01 -6.78
CA LYS A 134 21.61 -9.73 -5.55
C LYS A 134 20.67 -9.52 -4.35
N ILE A 135 19.57 -8.83 -4.56
CA ILE A 135 18.49 -8.66 -3.58
C ILE A 135 17.30 -9.47 -4.12
N PRO A 136 16.89 -10.56 -3.46
CA PRO A 136 15.85 -11.45 -3.96
C PRO A 136 14.56 -10.71 -4.32
N LEU A 137 13.94 -11.14 -5.42
CA LEU A 137 12.72 -10.54 -5.97
C LEU A 137 11.49 -10.89 -5.15
N ILE A 138 10.59 -9.92 -5.02
CA ILE A 138 9.18 -10.20 -4.72
C ILE A 138 8.57 -10.84 -5.97
N ILE A 139 7.94 -12.00 -5.82
CA ILE A 139 7.21 -12.68 -6.89
C ILE A 139 5.72 -12.58 -6.59
N ALA A 140 5.03 -11.80 -7.40
CA ALA A 140 3.63 -11.45 -7.21
C ALA A 140 2.71 -12.08 -8.26
N VAL A 141 1.45 -12.29 -7.91
CA VAL A 141 0.41 -12.78 -8.80
C VAL A 141 -0.97 -12.24 -8.40
N ASP A 142 -1.89 -12.11 -9.38
CA ASP A 142 -3.32 -11.91 -9.14
C ASP A 142 -4.04 -13.26 -9.11
N GLU A 143 -4.04 -13.95 -8.01
CA GLU A 143 -4.84 -15.17 -7.83
C GLU A 143 -6.00 -14.86 -6.86
N GLU A 144 -6.93 -13.98 -7.31
CA GLU A 144 -8.09 -13.56 -6.53
C GLU A 144 -9.09 -14.71 -6.32
N GLY A 145 -9.28 -15.47 -7.37
CA GLY A 145 -10.34 -16.44 -7.55
C GLY A 145 -11.42 -15.93 -8.51
N GLY A 146 -12.31 -16.82 -8.96
CA GLY A 146 -13.38 -16.47 -9.91
C GLY A 146 -12.87 -16.01 -11.26
N THR A 147 -13.14 -14.74 -11.62
CA THR A 147 -12.78 -14.19 -12.94
C THR A 147 -11.30 -13.81 -13.06
N VAL A 148 -10.62 -13.54 -11.93
CA VAL A 148 -9.21 -13.15 -11.92
C VAL A 148 -8.37 -14.24 -11.27
N VAL A 149 -7.85 -15.10 -12.14
CA VAL A 149 -6.92 -16.18 -11.81
C VAL A 149 -5.83 -16.24 -12.88
N ARG A 150 -4.61 -16.57 -12.49
CA ARG A 150 -3.47 -16.69 -13.41
C ARG A 150 -2.93 -18.11 -13.44
N ILE A 151 -2.79 -18.71 -12.29
CA ILE A 151 -2.20 -20.05 -12.11
C ILE A 151 -3.28 -21.12 -12.28
N SER A 152 -4.39 -21.00 -11.58
CA SER A 152 -5.44 -22.01 -11.59
C SER A 152 -6.24 -22.03 -12.90
N SER A 153 -5.97 -21.12 -13.83
CA SER A 153 -6.47 -21.20 -15.22
C SER A 153 -5.69 -22.20 -16.09
N ASN A 154 -4.50 -22.64 -15.66
CA ASN A 154 -3.69 -23.63 -16.35
C ASN A 154 -3.95 -25.05 -15.78
N PRO A 155 -4.52 -25.98 -16.57
CA PRO A 155 -4.85 -27.33 -16.10
C PRO A 155 -3.63 -28.20 -15.74
N LEU A 156 -2.40 -27.80 -16.12
CA LEU A 156 -1.18 -28.46 -15.68
C LEU A 156 -0.76 -28.03 -14.27
N LEU A 157 -1.30 -26.92 -13.77
CA LEU A 157 -1.00 -26.39 -12.47
C LEU A 157 -2.11 -26.68 -11.46
N ALA A 158 -3.37 -26.57 -11.84
CA ALA A 158 -4.50 -26.86 -10.97
C ALA A 158 -5.61 -27.63 -11.72
N GLU A 159 -6.27 -28.53 -11.02
CA GLU A 159 -7.40 -29.32 -11.59
C GLU A 159 -8.63 -28.43 -11.79
N GLU A 160 -8.87 -27.49 -10.88
CA GLU A 160 -9.97 -26.52 -10.92
C GLU A 160 -9.47 -25.11 -10.63
N ARG A 161 -10.19 -24.11 -11.16
CA ARG A 161 -9.97 -22.71 -10.80
C ARG A 161 -10.34 -22.44 -9.36
N PHE A 162 -9.59 -21.60 -8.67
CA PHE A 162 -10.01 -21.04 -7.38
C PHE A 162 -11.31 -20.26 -7.55
N LYS A 163 -12.24 -20.49 -6.65
CA LYS A 163 -13.57 -19.89 -6.68
C LYS A 163 -13.54 -18.42 -6.26
N SER A 164 -14.52 -17.65 -6.71
CA SER A 164 -14.71 -16.26 -6.25
C SER A 164 -15.10 -16.23 -4.76
N PRO A 165 -14.84 -15.10 -4.07
CA PRO A 165 -15.27 -14.95 -2.68
C PRO A 165 -16.79 -15.10 -2.49
N GLN A 166 -17.60 -14.71 -3.49
CA GLN A 166 -19.05 -14.88 -3.47
C GLN A 166 -19.44 -16.35 -3.53
N GLU A 167 -18.82 -17.15 -4.40
CA GLU A 167 -19.07 -18.59 -4.50
C GLU A 167 -18.66 -19.33 -3.23
N LEU A 168 -17.49 -19.01 -2.66
CA LEU A 168 -17.02 -19.61 -1.41
C LEU A 168 -17.95 -19.30 -0.25
N TYR A 169 -18.41 -18.06 -0.16
CA TYR A 169 -19.34 -17.65 0.87
C TYR A 169 -20.70 -18.39 0.74
N ALA A 170 -21.17 -18.60 -0.47
CA ALA A 170 -22.40 -19.37 -0.72
C ALA A 170 -22.26 -20.85 -0.37
N ILE A 171 -21.05 -21.43 -0.47
CA ILE A 171 -20.77 -22.83 -0.13
C ILE A 171 -20.70 -23.04 1.39
N GLY A 172 -19.98 -22.19 2.13
CA GLY A 172 -19.72 -22.43 3.55
C GLY A 172 -19.37 -21.18 4.37
N GLY A 173 -19.72 -19.98 3.88
CA GLY A 173 -19.50 -18.74 4.60
C GLY A 173 -18.02 -18.40 4.76
N PHE A 174 -17.69 -17.71 5.85
CA PHE A 174 -16.31 -17.29 6.13
C PHE A 174 -15.35 -18.47 6.40
N GLU A 175 -15.84 -19.58 6.91
CA GLU A 175 -15.01 -20.78 7.12
C GLU A 175 -14.52 -21.37 5.81
N GLU A 176 -15.33 -21.41 4.76
CA GLU A 176 -14.89 -21.88 3.45
C GLU A 176 -13.96 -20.89 2.77
N ILE A 177 -14.18 -19.58 2.93
CA ILE A 177 -13.23 -18.53 2.49
C ILE A 177 -11.88 -18.71 3.17
N LYS A 178 -11.84 -18.89 4.50
CA LYS A 178 -10.60 -19.12 5.25
C LYS A 178 -9.87 -20.36 4.75
N LYS A 179 -10.57 -21.48 4.61
CA LYS A 179 -10.01 -22.75 4.14
C LYS A 179 -9.42 -22.63 2.73
N ASP A 180 -10.16 -22.03 1.78
CA ASP A 180 -9.67 -21.78 0.41
C ASP A 180 -8.44 -20.88 0.42
N THR A 181 -8.44 -19.83 1.24
CA THR A 181 -7.30 -18.91 1.37
C THR A 181 -6.05 -19.63 1.87
N LEU A 182 -6.17 -20.50 2.87
CA LEU A 182 -5.02 -21.28 3.37
C LEU A 182 -4.47 -22.22 2.28
N ILE A 183 -5.33 -22.96 1.58
CA ILE A 183 -4.96 -23.86 0.48
C ILE A 183 -4.28 -23.09 -0.65
N LYS A 184 -4.86 -21.96 -1.07
CA LYS A 184 -4.32 -21.08 -2.11
C LYS A 184 -2.96 -20.53 -1.72
N SER A 185 -2.80 -20.05 -0.50
CA SER A 185 -1.56 -19.48 0.02
C SER A 185 -0.44 -20.51 0.05
N GLU A 186 -0.70 -21.71 0.59
CA GLU A 186 0.25 -22.82 0.61
C GLU A 186 0.67 -23.21 -0.82
N TYR A 187 -0.28 -23.25 -1.73
CA TYR A 187 -0.02 -23.59 -3.13
C TYR A 187 0.86 -22.54 -3.83
N LEU A 188 0.58 -21.24 -3.62
CA LEU A 188 1.38 -20.14 -4.18
C LEU A 188 2.81 -20.17 -3.64
N LEU A 189 2.98 -20.33 -2.32
CA LEU A 189 4.29 -20.43 -1.68
C LEU A 189 5.09 -21.64 -2.19
N HIS A 190 4.43 -22.78 -2.41
CA HIS A 190 5.08 -23.97 -3.00
C HIS A 190 5.64 -23.71 -4.41
N LEU A 191 5.01 -22.85 -5.18
CA LEU A 191 5.51 -22.41 -6.49
C LEU A 191 6.59 -21.32 -6.40
N GLY A 192 6.92 -20.82 -5.20
CA GLY A 192 7.88 -19.74 -5.00
C GLY A 192 7.29 -18.33 -5.04
N ILE A 193 5.96 -18.20 -5.13
CA ILE A 193 5.24 -16.92 -5.14
C ILE A 193 5.01 -16.49 -3.68
N ASN A 194 5.41 -15.26 -3.36
CA ASN A 194 5.40 -14.74 -1.99
C ASN A 194 4.47 -13.54 -1.77
N LEU A 195 3.83 -13.04 -2.85
CA LEU A 195 2.85 -11.96 -2.80
C LEU A 195 1.62 -12.30 -3.64
N ASN A 196 0.44 -12.33 -3.04
CA ASN A 196 -0.81 -12.39 -3.80
C ASN A 196 -1.51 -11.03 -3.75
N LEU A 197 -1.80 -10.45 -4.93
CA LEU A 197 -2.55 -9.19 -5.04
C LEU A 197 -4.04 -9.44 -4.72
N ALA A 198 -4.31 -9.77 -3.49
CA ALA A 198 -5.60 -10.08 -2.87
C ALA A 198 -5.53 -9.76 -1.36
N PRO A 199 -6.70 -9.52 -0.71
CA PRO A 199 -8.06 -9.55 -1.20
C PRO A 199 -8.51 -8.27 -1.93
N VAL A 200 -9.57 -8.40 -2.76
CA VAL A 200 -10.30 -7.24 -3.27
C VAL A 200 -11.18 -6.68 -2.14
N ALA A 201 -10.84 -5.48 -1.67
CA ALA A 201 -11.50 -4.80 -0.57
C ALA A 201 -12.61 -3.83 -1.03
N ASP A 202 -12.80 -3.69 -2.34
CA ASP A 202 -13.84 -2.84 -2.94
C ASP A 202 -15.23 -3.25 -2.48
N VAL A 203 -16.04 -2.26 -2.09
CA VAL A 203 -17.45 -2.47 -1.73
C VAL A 203 -18.33 -2.27 -2.97
N SER A 204 -18.93 -3.35 -3.46
CA SER A 204 -19.93 -3.32 -4.51
C SER A 204 -21.02 -4.35 -4.23
N VAL A 205 -22.28 -3.90 -4.28
CA VAL A 205 -23.47 -4.72 -4.05
C VAL A 205 -24.38 -4.78 -5.29
N ASN A 206 -24.03 -4.04 -6.34
CA ASN A 206 -24.78 -3.98 -7.59
C ASN A 206 -24.08 -4.82 -8.65
N GLU A 207 -24.76 -5.82 -9.18
CA GLU A 207 -24.25 -6.76 -10.19
C GLU A 207 -23.80 -6.08 -11.50
N THR A 208 -24.24 -4.85 -11.73
CA THR A 208 -23.88 -4.06 -12.91
C THR A 208 -22.57 -3.27 -12.76
N ASP A 209 -22.03 -3.17 -11.54
CA ASP A 209 -20.77 -2.48 -11.31
C ASP A 209 -19.61 -3.27 -11.91
N PHE A 210 -18.66 -2.56 -12.52
CA PHE A 210 -17.47 -3.17 -13.11
C PHE A 210 -16.74 -4.12 -12.15
N ILE A 211 -16.58 -3.70 -10.89
CA ILE A 211 -15.80 -4.45 -9.89
C ILE A 211 -16.58 -5.60 -9.24
N TYR A 212 -17.92 -5.67 -9.39
CA TYR A 212 -18.79 -6.59 -8.65
C TYR A 212 -18.37 -8.05 -8.73
N GLN A 213 -18.00 -8.54 -9.93
CA GLN A 213 -17.61 -9.93 -10.14
C GLN A 213 -16.31 -10.32 -9.42
N ARG A 214 -15.51 -9.34 -9.02
CA ARG A 214 -14.26 -9.50 -8.27
C ARG A 214 -14.44 -9.20 -6.79
N ALA A 215 -15.39 -8.33 -6.44
CA ALA A 215 -15.71 -7.93 -5.06
C ALA A 215 -16.44 -9.05 -4.30
N PHE A 216 -16.50 -8.92 -2.99
CA PHE A 216 -17.24 -9.87 -2.15
C PHE A 216 -18.77 -9.83 -2.39
N GLY A 217 -19.30 -8.77 -2.98
CA GLY A 217 -20.72 -8.64 -3.32
C GLY A 217 -21.63 -8.36 -2.12
N LYS A 218 -21.10 -7.82 -1.03
CA LYS A 218 -21.79 -7.57 0.22
C LYS A 218 -21.55 -6.12 0.71
N PRO A 219 -22.40 -5.61 1.64
CA PRO A 219 -22.17 -4.32 2.28
C PRO A 219 -20.81 -4.21 2.97
N ALA A 220 -20.37 -2.98 3.24
CA ALA A 220 -19.06 -2.67 3.78
C ALA A 220 -18.70 -3.44 5.06
N SER A 221 -19.64 -3.64 5.98
CA SER A 221 -19.41 -4.38 7.22
C SER A 221 -19.11 -5.87 6.99
N GLU A 222 -19.82 -6.51 6.06
CA GLU A 222 -19.56 -7.91 5.69
C GLU A 222 -18.30 -8.03 4.82
N THR A 223 -18.05 -7.07 3.94
CA THR A 223 -16.80 -6.98 3.16
C THR A 223 -15.59 -6.80 4.09
N ALA A 224 -15.73 -6.03 5.17
CA ALA A 224 -14.69 -5.90 6.19
C ALA A 224 -14.37 -7.23 6.89
N GLU A 225 -15.40 -8.03 7.20
CA GLU A 225 -15.18 -9.36 7.81
C GLU A 225 -14.53 -10.34 6.82
N TYR A 226 -14.90 -10.27 5.53
CA TYR A 226 -14.23 -11.00 4.46
C TYR A 226 -12.75 -10.63 4.38
N VAL A 227 -12.43 -9.34 4.31
CA VAL A 227 -11.04 -8.85 4.23
C VAL A 227 -10.24 -9.30 5.45
N LYS A 228 -10.78 -9.15 6.66
CA LYS A 228 -10.15 -9.66 7.89
C LYS A 228 -9.81 -11.15 7.80
N THR A 229 -10.79 -11.95 7.36
CA THR A 229 -10.65 -13.41 7.28
C THR A 229 -9.52 -13.78 6.31
N VAL A 230 -9.48 -13.15 5.13
CA VAL A 230 -8.46 -13.42 4.11
C VAL A 230 -7.07 -12.95 4.56
N VAL A 231 -6.95 -11.70 5.06
CA VAL A 231 -5.66 -11.16 5.51
C VAL A 231 -5.07 -12.01 6.64
N ALA A 232 -5.89 -12.38 7.64
CA ALA A 232 -5.43 -13.23 8.74
C ALA A 232 -4.96 -14.60 8.24
N ALA A 233 -5.71 -15.24 7.34
CA ALA A 233 -5.34 -16.55 6.79
C ALA A 233 -4.07 -16.49 5.92
N MET A 234 -3.90 -15.43 5.11
CA MET A 234 -2.67 -15.23 4.33
C MET A 234 -1.46 -15.02 5.24
N LYS A 235 -1.59 -14.19 6.26
CA LYS A 235 -0.55 -13.96 7.26
C LYS A 235 -0.18 -15.24 8.01
N ASP A 236 -1.16 -16.03 8.46
CA ASP A 236 -0.94 -17.31 9.11
C ASP A 236 -0.19 -18.31 8.21
N SER A 237 -0.37 -18.21 6.90
CA SER A 237 0.33 -19.03 5.89
C SER A 237 1.72 -18.50 5.52
N GLY A 238 2.06 -17.26 5.86
CA GLY A 238 3.33 -16.62 5.51
C GLY A 238 3.41 -16.06 4.09
N ILE A 239 2.28 -15.87 3.39
CA ILE A 239 2.20 -15.16 2.11
C ILE A 239 1.74 -13.73 2.33
N SER A 240 2.38 -12.77 1.69
CA SER A 240 1.99 -11.37 1.81
C SER A 240 0.72 -11.03 1.02
N SER A 241 -0.07 -10.10 1.58
CA SER A 241 -1.36 -9.65 1.07
C SER A 241 -1.31 -8.23 0.49
N VAL A 242 -2.21 -7.93 -0.45
CA VAL A 242 -2.41 -6.59 -1.00
C VAL A 242 -3.90 -6.25 -0.97
N LEU A 243 -4.29 -5.29 -0.14
CA LEU A 243 -5.66 -4.75 -0.19
C LEU A 243 -5.83 -3.90 -1.44
N LYS A 244 -6.88 -4.13 -2.22
CA LYS A 244 -7.12 -3.39 -3.46
C LYS A 244 -8.61 -3.16 -3.72
N HIS A 245 -8.92 -2.08 -4.40
CA HIS A 245 -8.12 -1.00 -4.98
C HIS A 245 -8.43 0.30 -4.25
N PHE A 246 -7.53 0.77 -3.40
CA PHE A 246 -7.78 1.98 -2.62
C PHE A 246 -7.90 3.22 -3.54
N PRO A 247 -8.83 4.15 -3.29
CA PRO A 247 -9.74 4.28 -2.14
C PRO A 247 -11.09 3.55 -2.27
N GLY A 248 -11.29 2.74 -3.27
CA GLY A 248 -12.50 1.97 -3.57
C GLY A 248 -13.14 2.36 -4.89
N TYR A 249 -13.38 1.36 -5.75
CA TYR A 249 -13.99 1.58 -7.08
C TYR A 249 -15.45 2.03 -6.98
N GLY A 250 -16.22 1.50 -6.00
CA GLY A 250 -17.66 1.73 -5.95
C GLY A 250 -18.34 1.32 -7.27
N ASN A 251 -19.10 2.26 -7.84
CA ASN A 251 -19.76 2.08 -9.15
C ASN A 251 -18.98 2.71 -10.32
N ASN A 252 -17.70 2.99 -10.16
CA ASN A 252 -16.88 3.66 -11.15
C ASN A 252 -16.56 2.77 -12.37
N ALA A 253 -16.14 3.43 -13.46
CA ALA A 253 -15.73 2.75 -14.68
C ALA A 253 -14.35 2.06 -14.54
N ASP A 254 -14.04 1.20 -15.49
CA ASP A 254 -12.75 0.51 -15.59
C ASP A 254 -11.63 1.49 -16.01
N THR A 255 -10.65 1.71 -15.14
CA THR A 255 -9.50 2.59 -15.38
C THR A 255 -8.50 2.07 -16.42
N HIS A 256 -8.63 0.82 -16.86
CA HIS A 256 -7.86 0.29 -18.01
C HIS A 256 -8.27 0.96 -19.32
N MET A 257 -9.51 1.46 -19.41
CA MET A 257 -10.08 2.01 -20.64
C MET A 257 -9.98 3.54 -20.74
N GLY A 258 -9.50 4.21 -19.67
CA GLY A 258 -9.38 5.67 -19.60
C GLY A 258 -9.63 6.21 -18.19
N SER A 259 -9.73 7.54 -18.08
CA SER A 259 -9.94 8.19 -16.79
C SER A 259 -11.33 7.88 -16.21
N ALA A 260 -11.38 7.50 -14.94
CA ALA A 260 -12.62 7.26 -14.20
C ALA A 260 -12.77 8.30 -13.08
N TYR A 261 -13.81 9.12 -13.17
CA TYR A 261 -14.08 10.20 -12.23
C TYR A 261 -15.17 9.78 -11.24
N ASP A 262 -14.83 9.84 -9.95
CA ASP A 262 -15.75 9.56 -8.86
C ASP A 262 -16.23 10.85 -8.23
N THR A 263 -17.51 11.12 -8.38
CA THR A 263 -18.17 12.35 -7.88
C THR A 263 -18.83 12.15 -6.51
N ARG A 264 -18.66 10.98 -5.89
CA ARG A 264 -19.22 10.68 -4.57
C ARG A 264 -18.63 11.62 -3.52
N PRO A 265 -19.43 12.06 -2.52
CA PRO A 265 -18.90 12.91 -1.45
C PRO A 265 -17.94 12.13 -0.55
N TYR A 266 -16.98 12.82 0.07
CA TYR A 266 -15.95 12.21 0.95
C TYR A 266 -16.53 11.36 2.07
N GLU A 267 -17.63 11.78 2.67
CA GLU A 267 -18.32 11.06 3.73
C GLU A 267 -18.78 9.67 3.29
N GLN A 268 -19.04 9.45 2.01
CA GLN A 268 -19.40 8.12 1.50
C GLN A 268 -18.20 7.18 1.54
N PHE A 269 -17.01 7.66 1.20
CA PHE A 269 -15.78 6.86 1.33
C PHE A 269 -15.52 6.49 2.80
N VAL A 270 -15.61 7.46 3.71
CA VAL A 270 -15.41 7.24 5.16
C VAL A 270 -16.41 6.24 5.73
N ASN A 271 -17.68 6.34 5.35
CA ASN A 271 -18.77 5.54 5.92
C ASN A 271 -19.01 4.21 5.19
N ASN A 272 -18.31 3.94 4.09
CA ASN A 272 -18.50 2.74 3.26
C ASN A 272 -17.17 2.16 2.78
N ASP A 273 -16.50 2.80 1.82
CA ASP A 273 -15.37 2.22 1.09
C ASP A 273 -14.13 1.99 1.97
N PHE A 274 -13.87 2.88 2.93
CA PHE A 274 -12.70 2.78 3.83
C PHE A 274 -12.84 1.69 4.90
N ILE A 275 -14.07 1.25 5.21
CA ILE A 275 -14.33 0.28 6.29
C ILE A 275 -13.56 -1.05 6.07
N PRO A 276 -13.59 -1.69 4.89
CA PRO A 276 -12.81 -2.90 4.65
C PRO A 276 -11.29 -2.68 4.69
N PHE A 277 -10.80 -1.54 4.19
CA PHE A 277 -9.36 -1.21 4.24
C PHE A 277 -8.89 -1.05 5.68
N ILE A 278 -9.61 -0.31 6.51
CA ILE A 278 -9.31 -0.17 7.95
C ILE A 278 -9.31 -1.54 8.65
N ALA A 279 -10.24 -2.41 8.30
CA ALA A 279 -10.31 -3.77 8.86
C ALA A 279 -9.10 -4.60 8.45
N GLY A 280 -8.68 -4.54 7.19
CA GLY A 280 -7.49 -5.21 6.68
C GLY A 280 -6.20 -4.70 7.30
N ILE A 281 -6.02 -3.38 7.43
CA ILE A 281 -4.88 -2.73 8.10
C ILE A 281 -4.78 -3.25 9.56
N LYS A 282 -5.88 -3.23 10.30
CA LYS A 282 -5.93 -3.73 11.68
C LYS A 282 -5.67 -5.24 11.80
N SER A 283 -5.88 -5.99 10.73
CA SER A 283 -5.59 -7.44 10.67
C SER A 283 -4.14 -7.71 10.25
N GLY A 284 -3.36 -6.68 9.94
CA GLY A 284 -1.94 -6.75 9.61
C GLY A 284 -1.67 -6.92 8.12
N ALA A 285 -2.52 -6.39 7.24
CA ALA A 285 -2.22 -6.32 5.81
C ALA A 285 -0.91 -5.59 5.56
N GLU A 286 -0.03 -6.17 4.78
CA GLU A 286 1.32 -5.69 4.55
C GLU A 286 1.39 -4.61 3.48
N SER A 287 0.47 -4.64 2.52
CA SER A 287 0.48 -3.67 1.42
C SER A 287 -0.91 -3.28 0.94
N ILE A 288 -1.00 -2.13 0.28
CA ILE A 288 -2.23 -1.58 -0.31
C ILE A 288 -1.92 -1.11 -1.72
N LEU A 289 -2.73 -1.52 -2.69
CA LEU A 289 -2.66 -1.09 -4.07
C LEU A 289 -3.62 0.09 -4.28
N ILE A 290 -3.07 1.17 -4.84
CA ILE A 290 -3.75 2.43 -5.08
C ILE A 290 -4.23 2.49 -6.53
N SER A 291 -5.52 2.68 -6.73
CA SER A 291 -6.16 2.75 -8.07
C SER A 291 -5.86 4.05 -8.81
N HIS A 292 -6.29 4.11 -10.08
CA HIS A 292 -6.18 5.32 -10.90
C HIS A 292 -7.49 6.11 -11.01
N ASN A 293 -8.48 5.84 -10.13
CA ASN A 293 -9.68 6.64 -10.07
C ASN A 293 -9.36 8.07 -9.64
N VAL A 294 -9.99 9.07 -10.25
CA VAL A 294 -9.97 10.46 -9.79
C VAL A 294 -11.13 10.65 -8.80
N ILE A 295 -10.84 10.94 -7.55
CA ILE A 295 -11.85 11.18 -6.52
C ILE A 295 -12.04 12.68 -6.36
N GLU A 296 -13.00 13.27 -7.08
CA GLU A 296 -13.19 14.72 -7.15
C GLU A 296 -13.41 15.40 -5.78
N ALA A 297 -13.95 14.66 -4.81
CA ALA A 297 -14.12 15.15 -3.44
C ALA A 297 -12.80 15.27 -2.65
N ILE A 298 -11.67 14.73 -3.16
CA ILE A 298 -10.37 14.74 -2.49
C ILE A 298 -9.30 15.42 -3.33
N ASP A 299 -9.23 15.09 -4.64
CA ASP A 299 -8.20 15.62 -5.54
C ASP A 299 -8.66 15.53 -7.01
N ASN A 300 -7.97 16.27 -7.90
CA ASN A 300 -8.25 16.31 -9.34
C ASN A 300 -7.27 15.47 -10.17
N VAL A 301 -6.44 14.65 -9.52
CA VAL A 301 -5.51 13.72 -10.17
C VAL A 301 -5.86 12.29 -9.80
N PRO A 302 -5.41 11.28 -10.57
CA PRO A 302 -5.58 9.87 -10.19
C PRO A 302 -5.12 9.59 -8.76
N ALA A 303 -5.83 8.75 -8.03
CA ALA A 303 -5.56 8.45 -6.62
C ALA A 303 -4.11 8.01 -6.38
N SER A 304 -3.53 7.21 -7.28
CA SER A 304 -2.13 6.79 -7.23
C SER A 304 -1.12 7.94 -7.36
N LEU A 305 -1.52 9.09 -7.90
CA LEU A 305 -0.69 10.29 -8.07
C LEU A 305 -1.04 11.40 -7.06
N SER A 306 -2.04 11.18 -6.22
CA SER A 306 -2.56 12.16 -5.27
C SER A 306 -1.90 12.03 -3.91
N LYS A 307 -1.16 13.08 -3.51
CA LYS A 307 -0.62 13.15 -2.15
C LYS A 307 -1.73 13.16 -1.09
N ASN A 308 -2.88 13.81 -1.38
CA ASN A 308 -4.00 13.86 -0.46
C ASN A 308 -4.58 12.47 -0.16
N ILE A 309 -4.69 11.61 -1.19
CA ILE A 309 -5.16 10.22 -1.03
C ILE A 309 -4.14 9.39 -0.22
N ILE A 310 -2.87 9.54 -0.52
CA ILE A 310 -1.79 8.84 0.20
C ILE A 310 -1.72 9.28 1.67
N ASP A 311 -1.89 10.58 1.93
CA ASP A 311 -1.92 11.12 3.30
C ASP A 311 -3.08 10.55 4.14
N ILE A 312 -4.25 10.26 3.55
CA ILE A 312 -5.35 9.57 4.22
C ILE A 312 -4.89 8.19 4.73
N LEU A 313 -4.18 7.41 3.90
CA LEU A 313 -3.65 6.11 4.34
C LEU A 313 -2.58 6.26 5.43
N ARG A 314 -1.60 7.15 5.22
CA ARG A 314 -0.48 7.30 6.16
C ARG A 314 -0.89 7.92 7.47
N ASN A 315 -1.69 9.01 7.43
CA ASN A 315 -1.94 9.84 8.59
C ASN A 315 -3.29 9.53 9.27
N ASP A 316 -4.37 9.34 8.48
CA ASP A 316 -5.70 9.14 9.05
C ASP A 316 -5.96 7.66 9.38
N MET A 317 -5.44 6.73 8.55
CA MET A 317 -5.57 5.28 8.79
C MET A 317 -4.32 4.67 9.46
N GLU A 318 -3.27 5.47 9.70
CA GLU A 318 -2.01 5.07 10.34
C GLU A 318 -1.34 3.85 9.66
N PHE A 319 -1.49 3.72 8.34
CA PHE A 319 -0.92 2.60 7.60
C PHE A 319 0.59 2.78 7.42
N THR A 320 1.38 1.86 7.96
CA THR A 320 2.84 1.88 7.93
C THR A 320 3.46 0.87 6.95
N GLY A 321 2.64 0.06 6.28
CA GLY A 321 3.07 -0.92 5.27
C GLY A 321 3.39 -0.28 3.92
N ILE A 322 3.42 -1.10 2.87
CA ILE A 322 3.83 -0.71 1.51
C ILE A 322 2.64 -0.20 0.70
N MET A 323 2.76 0.97 0.11
CA MET A 323 1.81 1.50 -0.87
C MET A 323 2.33 1.24 -2.28
N ILE A 324 1.51 0.58 -3.09
CA ILE A 324 1.85 0.14 -4.45
C ILE A 324 0.87 0.82 -5.41
N THR A 325 1.34 1.43 -6.51
CA THR A 325 0.42 1.92 -7.55
C THR A 325 -0.20 0.77 -8.32
N ASP A 326 -1.39 0.94 -8.89
CA ASP A 326 -1.80 0.10 -10.03
C ASP A 326 -0.86 0.35 -11.22
N ASP A 327 -0.98 -0.43 -12.31
CA ASP A 327 -0.04 -0.36 -13.44
C ASP A 327 -0.09 1.02 -14.11
N LEU A 328 1.03 1.75 -14.05
CA LEU A 328 1.16 3.09 -14.62
C LEU A 328 1.05 3.12 -16.17
N SER A 329 0.98 1.97 -16.82
CA SER A 329 0.71 1.86 -18.26
C SER A 329 -0.78 1.87 -18.61
N MET A 330 -1.69 1.92 -17.61
CA MET A 330 -3.14 1.96 -17.81
C MET A 330 -3.60 3.28 -18.46
N GLY A 331 -4.70 3.23 -19.23
CA GLY A 331 -5.24 4.36 -19.99
C GLY A 331 -5.46 5.62 -19.13
N ALA A 332 -5.95 5.47 -17.91
CA ALA A 332 -6.15 6.59 -16.99
C ALA A 332 -4.88 7.39 -16.67
N ILE A 333 -3.71 6.80 -16.81
CA ILE A 333 -2.40 7.44 -16.57
C ILE A 333 -1.80 7.91 -17.90
N THR A 334 -1.83 7.08 -18.95
CA THR A 334 -1.18 7.40 -20.23
C THR A 334 -1.86 8.56 -20.97
N GLU A 335 -3.13 8.85 -20.67
CA GLU A 335 -3.89 9.99 -21.19
C GLU A 335 -3.74 11.26 -20.35
N LEU A 336 -3.04 11.20 -19.21
CA LEU A 336 -2.85 12.34 -18.31
C LEU A 336 -1.82 13.31 -18.88
N GLU A 337 -2.22 14.58 -19.08
CA GLU A 337 -1.29 15.65 -19.37
C GLU A 337 -0.69 16.21 -18.07
N SER A 338 0.62 16.11 -17.89
CA SER A 338 1.32 16.57 -16.69
C SER A 338 2.75 17.03 -16.99
N ASP A 339 3.26 17.94 -16.15
CA ASP A 339 4.63 18.46 -16.27
C ASP A 339 5.71 17.44 -15.83
N LEU A 340 5.34 16.49 -14.95
CA LEU A 340 6.23 15.44 -14.46
C LEU A 340 5.76 14.08 -14.95
N PRO A 341 6.70 13.14 -15.17
CA PRO A 341 6.37 11.75 -15.46
C PRO A 341 5.53 11.10 -14.35
N PRO A 342 4.57 10.22 -14.68
CA PRO A 342 3.72 9.56 -13.69
C PRO A 342 4.48 8.83 -12.58
N GLU A 343 5.61 8.21 -12.91
CA GLU A 343 6.49 7.54 -11.93
C GLU A 343 6.97 8.51 -10.84
N ILE A 344 7.36 9.70 -11.25
CA ILE A 344 7.87 10.72 -10.34
C ILE A 344 6.72 11.29 -9.50
N MET A 345 5.58 11.57 -10.13
CA MET A 345 4.38 12.03 -9.42
C MET A 345 3.93 11.02 -8.36
N ALA A 346 3.89 9.73 -8.71
CA ALA A 346 3.50 8.66 -7.79
C ALA A 346 4.44 8.56 -6.58
N LEU A 347 5.76 8.62 -6.80
CA LEU A 347 6.75 8.61 -5.71
C LEU A 347 6.64 9.87 -4.84
N LEU A 348 6.49 11.06 -5.45
CA LEU A 348 6.32 12.32 -4.72
C LEU A 348 4.99 12.35 -3.94
N ALA A 349 3.94 11.70 -4.43
CA ALA A 349 2.70 11.51 -3.69
C ALA A 349 2.90 10.66 -2.42
N GLY A 350 3.87 9.73 -2.41
CA GLY A 350 4.22 8.93 -1.24
C GLY A 350 4.07 7.41 -1.43
N ASN A 351 3.83 6.93 -2.66
CA ASN A 351 3.88 5.50 -2.94
C ASN A 351 5.29 4.95 -2.73
N ASP A 352 5.39 3.68 -2.36
CA ASP A 352 6.66 3.00 -2.12
C ASP A 352 7.09 2.17 -3.33
N MET A 353 6.15 1.52 -4.02
CA MET A 353 6.42 0.71 -5.21
C MET A 353 5.50 1.10 -6.37
N LEU A 354 6.01 0.95 -7.57
CA LEU A 354 5.33 1.26 -8.82
C LEU A 354 5.15 -0.02 -9.64
N ILE A 355 3.92 -0.35 -10.03
CA ILE A 355 3.71 -1.38 -11.05
C ILE A 355 3.91 -0.74 -12.42
N VAL A 356 4.78 -1.35 -13.24
CA VAL A 356 5.10 -0.87 -14.58
C VAL A 356 5.22 -2.04 -15.58
N SER A 357 4.81 -1.78 -16.81
CA SER A 357 4.95 -2.72 -17.92
C SER A 357 6.21 -2.45 -18.76
N ASP A 358 6.61 -1.18 -18.96
CA ASP A 358 7.86 -0.78 -19.63
C ASP A 358 8.90 -0.36 -18.58
N PHE A 359 9.55 -1.35 -17.99
CA PHE A 359 10.51 -1.12 -16.92
C PHE A 359 11.74 -0.34 -17.38
N GLU A 360 12.26 -0.61 -18.59
CA GLU A 360 13.45 0.08 -19.09
C GLU A 360 13.22 1.59 -19.20
N SER A 361 12.08 2.01 -19.72
CA SER A 361 11.71 3.42 -19.83
C SER A 361 11.51 4.06 -18.45
N SER A 362 10.72 3.44 -17.58
CA SER A 362 10.42 3.96 -16.23
C SER A 362 11.67 4.05 -15.36
N PHE A 363 12.56 3.08 -15.42
CA PHE A 363 13.83 3.08 -14.70
C PHE A 363 14.74 4.23 -15.15
N LYS A 364 14.88 4.46 -16.47
CA LYS A 364 15.65 5.59 -17.02
C LYS A 364 15.03 6.94 -16.63
N THR A 365 13.70 7.02 -16.66
CA THR A 365 12.95 8.21 -16.22
C THR A 365 13.27 8.56 -14.77
N LEU A 366 13.24 7.58 -13.88
CA LEU A 366 13.57 7.78 -12.47
C LEU A 366 15.02 8.22 -12.26
N LEU A 367 15.99 7.56 -12.90
CA LEU A 367 17.40 7.96 -12.78
C LEU A 367 17.65 9.38 -13.31
N ASN A 368 16.98 9.78 -14.39
CA ASN A 368 17.07 11.15 -14.90
C ASN A 368 16.47 12.16 -13.93
N ALA A 369 15.33 11.86 -13.33
CA ALA A 369 14.68 12.71 -12.34
C ALA A 369 15.55 12.92 -11.09
N VAL A 370 16.23 11.87 -10.61
CA VAL A 370 17.22 12.00 -9.53
C VAL A 370 18.36 12.92 -9.94
N LYS A 371 18.92 12.69 -11.13
CA LYS A 371 20.03 13.51 -11.65
C LYS A 371 19.67 14.98 -11.82
N ASN A 372 18.44 15.27 -12.22
CA ASN A 372 17.94 16.62 -12.41
C ASN A 372 17.52 17.30 -11.10
N GLY A 373 17.35 16.53 -10.01
CA GLY A 373 16.84 17.02 -8.73
C GLY A 373 15.31 17.11 -8.65
N ASP A 374 14.58 16.48 -9.57
CA ASP A 374 13.12 16.43 -9.57
C ASP A 374 12.61 15.55 -8.41
N ILE A 375 13.41 14.56 -7.97
CA ILE A 375 13.20 13.74 -6.79
C ILE A 375 14.50 13.54 -6.04
N SER A 376 14.49 13.62 -4.71
CA SER A 376 15.69 13.45 -3.90
C SER A 376 16.00 11.99 -3.60
N MET A 377 17.28 11.67 -3.32
CA MET A 377 17.69 10.33 -2.89
C MET A 377 17.09 9.98 -1.53
N GLU A 378 16.90 10.93 -0.64
CA GLU A 378 16.25 10.72 0.66
C GLU A 378 14.83 10.19 0.48
N ARG A 379 14.07 10.74 -0.49
CA ARG A 379 12.71 10.24 -0.79
C ARG A 379 12.74 8.79 -1.33
N ILE A 380 13.74 8.47 -2.13
CA ILE A 380 13.95 7.10 -2.63
C ILE A 380 14.32 6.18 -1.47
N ASP A 381 15.28 6.58 -0.63
CA ASP A 381 15.76 5.81 0.51
C ASP A 381 14.64 5.49 1.52
N GLU A 382 13.71 6.42 1.74
CA GLU A 382 12.53 6.16 2.57
C GLU A 382 11.69 4.98 2.06
N SER A 383 11.43 4.91 0.76
CA SER A 383 10.64 3.81 0.18
C SER A 383 11.45 2.51 0.12
N VAL A 384 12.72 2.58 -0.29
CA VAL A 384 13.59 1.40 -0.35
C VAL A 384 13.77 0.79 1.03
N LEU A 385 13.91 1.61 2.08
CA LEU A 385 13.98 1.13 3.46
C LEU A 385 12.74 0.31 3.84
N ARG A 386 11.52 0.80 3.54
CA ARG A 386 10.28 0.05 3.80
C ARG A 386 10.22 -1.25 2.99
N ILE A 387 10.64 -1.22 1.71
CA ILE A 387 10.66 -2.40 0.85
C ILE A 387 11.65 -3.45 1.37
N LEU A 388 12.83 -3.04 1.81
CA LEU A 388 13.82 -3.94 2.41
C LEU A 388 13.30 -4.54 3.73
N GLN A 389 12.70 -3.74 4.61
CA GLN A 389 12.07 -4.24 5.82
C GLN A 389 10.98 -5.28 5.50
N TRP A 390 10.17 -5.05 4.48
CA TRP A 390 9.16 -6.00 4.02
C TRP A 390 9.79 -7.28 3.46
N LYS A 391 10.89 -7.18 2.69
CA LYS A 391 11.63 -8.35 2.19
C LYS A 391 12.24 -9.17 3.33
N TYR A 392 12.77 -8.55 4.36
CA TYR A 392 13.20 -9.24 5.58
C TYR A 392 12.03 -9.93 6.29
N TYR A 393 10.90 -9.25 6.43
CA TYR A 393 9.67 -9.83 7.00
C TYR A 393 9.20 -11.08 6.23
N MET A 394 9.31 -11.07 4.91
CA MET A 394 8.98 -12.22 4.05
C MET A 394 10.08 -13.30 4.03
N ASN A 395 11.19 -13.16 4.78
CA ASN A 395 12.35 -14.04 4.76
C ASN A 395 12.95 -14.20 3.35
N LEU A 396 12.97 -13.14 2.55
CA LEU A 396 13.61 -13.14 1.24
C LEU A 396 15.09 -12.79 1.34
N ILE A 397 15.47 -11.97 2.31
CA ILE A 397 16.84 -11.59 2.66
C ILE A 397 17.11 -11.78 4.13
#